data_f4cb01443be908b37c7cf43233e00bef
#
_entry.id   f4cb01443be908b37c7cf43233e00bef
#
_cell.length_a   1.000
_cell.length_b   1.000
_cell.length_c   1.000
_cell.angle_alpha   90.00
_cell.angle_beta   90.00
_cell.angle_gamma   90.00
#
_symmetry.space_group_name_H-M   'P 1'
#
loop_
_entity.id
_entity.type
_entity.pdbx_description
1 polymer ?
#
loop_
_entity_poly.entity_id
_entity_poly.type
_entity_poly.pdbx_seq_one_letter_code
_entity_poly.pdbx_strand_id
1 'polypeptide(L)'
;DIAVGKTGGEFKGSFKSNLPWVAESLVDWIEITSDKRGMGGNGDNALAFTVTRNTTLKSRTGQIRISITSDAEACIKVVQEPSLPEDLGNKWFVKPGATGKGSSWEDAIDLGDALKACANSDKLYLAAGTYTPTQYAGGSSEANKTFYLSQNVKIIGGYPENPTADDVPNPSVNKTVLSGDGSSTLHVLIIGAPKDDTYIVDISGITVTGGCNTATSAGSNKLNGEFFYTGYA
;
A
#
# COMPACT_ATOMS: atom_id res chain seq x y z
N ASP A 1 -20.42 15.37 17.85
CA ASP A 1 -19.30 14.78 17.13
C ASP A 1 -19.55 13.29 16.89
N ILE A 2 -19.25 12.80 15.71
CA ILE A 2 -19.35 11.38 15.35
C ILE A 2 -17.95 10.88 15.07
N ALA A 3 -17.51 9.87 15.83
CA ALA A 3 -16.24 9.18 15.60
C ALA A 3 -16.45 8.06 14.58
N VAL A 4 -15.58 8.00 13.58
CA VAL A 4 -15.66 7.07 12.46
C VAL A 4 -14.33 6.33 12.30
N GLY A 5 -14.39 5.01 12.20
CA GLY A 5 -13.22 4.19 11.92
C GLY A 5 -12.66 4.46 10.51
N LYS A 6 -11.40 4.07 10.30
CA LYS A 6 -10.65 4.27 9.04
C LYS A 6 -11.36 3.75 7.78
N THR A 7 -12.16 2.68 7.89
CA THR A 7 -12.88 2.06 6.76
C THR A 7 -14.06 2.88 6.26
N GLY A 8 -14.53 3.85 7.06
CA GLY A 8 -15.77 4.55 6.76
C GLY A 8 -17.00 3.66 6.97
N GLY A 9 -18.07 3.94 6.26
CA GLY A 9 -19.33 3.20 6.31
C GLY A 9 -20.55 4.11 6.35
N GLU A 10 -21.69 3.57 6.76
CA GLU A 10 -22.96 4.27 6.90
C GLU A 10 -23.17 4.74 8.33
N PHE A 11 -23.62 5.98 8.49
CA PHE A 11 -23.82 6.62 9.78
C PHE A 11 -25.13 7.41 9.82
N LYS A 12 -25.57 7.71 11.03
CA LYS A 12 -26.70 8.62 11.28
C LYS A 12 -26.29 9.69 12.26
N GLY A 13 -26.59 10.93 11.94
CA GLY A 13 -26.43 12.08 12.83
C GLY A 13 -27.78 12.67 13.15
N SER A 14 -28.00 13.07 14.40
CA SER A 14 -29.22 13.74 14.85
C SER A 14 -28.96 15.19 15.21
N PHE A 15 -29.97 16.00 15.00
CA PHE A 15 -29.99 17.41 15.38
C PHE A 15 -31.43 17.86 15.71
N LYS A 16 -31.57 19.00 16.33
CA LYS A 16 -32.88 19.55 16.69
C LYS A 16 -33.22 20.75 15.82
N SER A 17 -34.40 20.72 15.22
CA SER A 17 -34.98 21.88 14.55
C SER A 17 -36.52 21.73 14.49
N ASN A 18 -37.22 22.74 14.89
CA ASN A 18 -38.67 22.89 14.71
C ASN A 18 -39.01 23.77 13.49
N LEU A 19 -37.99 24.25 12.79
CA LEU A 19 -38.12 25.04 11.55
C LEU A 19 -37.58 24.26 10.33
N PRO A 20 -37.97 24.66 9.12
CA PRO A 20 -37.38 24.10 7.91
C PRO A 20 -35.86 24.22 7.90
N TRP A 21 -35.20 23.19 7.35
CA TRP A 21 -33.74 23.10 7.33
C TRP A 21 -33.22 22.53 6.01
N VAL A 22 -31.96 22.83 5.71
CA VAL A 22 -31.22 22.25 4.57
C VAL A 22 -29.86 21.80 5.08
N ALA A 23 -29.45 20.59 4.67
CA ALA A 23 -28.13 20.03 5.03
C ALA A 23 -27.22 19.92 3.80
N GLU A 24 -25.95 20.22 4.01
CA GLU A 24 -24.90 20.02 3.01
C GLU A 24 -23.62 19.48 3.65
N SER A 25 -22.90 18.62 2.92
CA SER A 25 -21.56 18.23 3.33
C SER A 25 -20.55 19.28 2.90
N LEU A 26 -19.65 19.67 3.80
CA LEU A 26 -18.57 20.62 3.51
C LEU A 26 -17.28 19.94 3.01
N VAL A 27 -17.32 18.63 2.84
CA VAL A 27 -16.18 17.81 2.37
C VAL A 27 -16.67 16.74 1.38
N ASP A 28 -15.82 16.34 0.48
CA ASP A 28 -16.10 15.38 -0.59
C ASP A 28 -16.18 13.91 -0.13
N TRP A 29 -15.58 13.61 1.02
CA TRP A 29 -15.54 12.25 1.58
C TRP A 29 -16.71 11.90 2.52
N ILE A 30 -17.70 12.80 2.68
CA ILE A 30 -18.97 12.57 3.37
C ILE A 30 -20.10 12.83 2.39
N GLU A 31 -20.93 11.84 2.14
CA GLU A 31 -22.11 11.94 1.27
C GLU A 31 -23.38 11.76 2.07
N ILE A 32 -24.29 12.73 2.02
CA ILE A 32 -25.61 12.64 2.65
C ILE A 32 -26.50 11.75 1.76
N THR A 33 -26.98 10.63 2.32
CA THR A 33 -27.77 9.60 1.63
C THR A 33 -29.28 9.69 1.93
N SER A 34 -29.68 10.43 2.97
CA SER A 34 -31.07 10.76 3.24
C SER A 34 -31.49 12.07 2.55
N ASP A 35 -32.73 12.48 2.77
CA ASP A 35 -33.20 13.80 2.35
C ASP A 35 -32.31 14.90 2.93
N LYS A 36 -31.90 15.84 2.08
CA LYS A 36 -31.07 16.99 2.43
C LYS A 36 -31.87 18.19 2.94
N ARG A 37 -33.19 18.02 3.10
CA ARG A 37 -34.14 19.07 3.56
C ARG A 37 -35.21 18.46 4.42
N GLY A 38 -35.72 19.24 5.33
CA GLY A 38 -36.90 18.89 6.14
C GLY A 38 -37.66 20.12 6.58
N MET A 39 -38.90 19.91 6.96
CA MET A 39 -39.78 21.00 7.41
C MET A 39 -39.64 21.31 8.89
N GLY A 40 -38.77 20.57 9.59
CA GLY A 40 -38.78 20.60 11.04
C GLY A 40 -39.92 19.83 11.64
N GLY A 41 -40.31 20.13 12.85
CA GLY A 41 -41.45 19.44 13.51
C GLY A 41 -41.26 19.39 15.03
N ASN A 42 -41.31 18.19 15.63
CA ASN A 42 -41.20 18.02 17.09
C ASN A 42 -39.76 18.17 17.62
N GLY A 43 -38.85 18.74 16.84
CA GLY A 43 -37.51 19.07 17.24
C GLY A 43 -36.46 18.06 16.89
N ASP A 44 -36.77 16.77 16.81
CA ASP A 44 -35.79 15.72 16.54
C ASP A 44 -35.75 15.40 15.04
N ASN A 45 -34.58 15.58 14.43
CA ASN A 45 -34.31 15.28 13.02
C ASN A 45 -33.06 14.40 12.92
N ALA A 46 -32.98 13.60 11.85
CA ALA A 46 -31.84 12.75 11.59
C ALA A 46 -31.43 12.81 10.13
N LEU A 47 -30.12 12.71 9.88
CA LEU A 47 -29.53 12.56 8.57
C LEU A 47 -28.79 11.23 8.51
N ALA A 48 -29.03 10.48 7.43
CA ALA A 48 -28.16 9.36 7.06
C ALA A 48 -27.09 9.85 6.09
N PHE A 49 -25.87 9.39 6.26
CA PHE A 49 -24.76 9.73 5.40
C PHE A 49 -23.73 8.59 5.36
N THR A 50 -22.97 8.55 4.28
CA THR A 50 -21.83 7.65 4.12
C THR A 50 -20.53 8.42 4.30
N VAL A 51 -19.53 7.73 4.81
CA VAL A 51 -18.15 8.22 4.95
C VAL A 51 -17.26 7.28 4.16
N THR A 52 -16.49 7.82 3.22
CA THR A 52 -15.53 7.02 2.46
C THR A 52 -14.34 6.62 3.32
N ARG A 53 -13.60 5.57 2.91
CA ARG A 53 -12.37 5.14 3.58
C ARG A 53 -11.36 6.29 3.66
N ASN A 54 -10.72 6.47 4.81
CA ASN A 54 -9.56 7.33 4.93
C ASN A 54 -8.32 6.58 4.40
N THR A 55 -7.74 7.06 3.34
CA THR A 55 -6.54 6.48 2.72
C THR A 55 -5.25 7.21 3.13
N THR A 56 -5.31 8.05 4.16
CA THR A 56 -4.16 8.81 4.65
C THR A 56 -3.73 8.34 6.03
N LEU A 57 -2.47 8.57 6.36
CA LEU A 57 -1.89 8.28 7.68
C LEU A 57 -2.24 9.35 8.75
N LYS A 58 -3.18 10.24 8.43
CA LYS A 58 -3.62 11.31 9.33
C LYS A 58 -5.12 11.19 9.56
N SER A 59 -5.56 11.46 10.79
CA SER A 59 -6.98 11.66 11.07
C SER A 59 -7.50 12.84 10.26
N ARG A 60 -8.77 12.77 9.85
CA ARG A 60 -9.42 13.89 9.15
C ARG A 60 -10.73 14.26 9.82
N THR A 61 -11.08 15.53 9.73
CA THR A 61 -12.31 16.08 10.28
C THR A 61 -13.12 16.72 9.15
N GLY A 62 -14.40 16.39 9.09
CA GLY A 62 -15.36 16.99 8.17
C GLY A 62 -16.61 17.44 8.92
N GLN A 63 -17.43 18.20 8.23
CA GLN A 63 -18.66 18.74 8.79
C GLN A 63 -19.81 18.62 7.80
N ILE A 64 -20.99 18.29 8.31
CA ILE A 64 -22.24 18.48 7.63
C ILE A 64 -22.90 19.71 8.26
N ARG A 65 -23.06 20.76 7.48
CA ARG A 65 -23.75 21.97 7.88
C ARG A 65 -25.25 21.81 7.71
N ILE A 66 -26.00 22.30 8.68
CA ILE A 66 -27.46 22.30 8.67
C ILE A 66 -27.91 23.77 8.85
N SER A 67 -28.34 24.37 7.77
CA SER A 67 -28.88 25.74 7.76
C SER A 67 -30.36 25.71 8.07
N ILE A 68 -30.75 26.43 9.11
CA ILE A 68 -32.15 26.49 9.62
C ILE A 68 -32.79 27.81 9.23
N THR A 69 -32.09 28.92 9.42
CA THR A 69 -32.45 30.26 8.95
C THR A 69 -31.21 30.98 8.43
N SER A 70 -31.36 32.22 7.99
CA SER A 70 -30.17 33.03 7.58
C SER A 70 -29.12 33.14 8.69
N ASP A 71 -29.52 33.07 9.96
CA ASP A 71 -28.67 33.36 11.11
C ASP A 71 -28.55 32.20 12.11
N ALA A 72 -29.17 31.05 11.81
CA ALA A 72 -29.15 29.85 12.64
C ALA A 72 -28.63 28.63 11.89
N GLU A 73 -27.52 28.09 12.35
CA GLU A 73 -26.89 26.88 11.80
C GLU A 73 -26.66 25.85 12.91
N ALA A 74 -26.73 24.58 12.50
CA ALA A 74 -26.24 23.46 13.29
C ALA A 74 -25.16 22.71 12.50
N CYS A 75 -24.32 21.95 13.17
CA CYS A 75 -23.23 21.23 12.55
C CYS A 75 -23.10 19.82 13.12
N ILE A 76 -23.03 18.83 12.24
CA ILE A 76 -22.61 17.48 12.60
C ILE A 76 -21.12 17.37 12.23
N LYS A 77 -20.26 17.29 13.24
CA LYS A 77 -18.83 17.10 13.08
C LYS A 77 -18.52 15.61 13.03
N VAL A 78 -17.77 15.20 12.01
CA VAL A 78 -17.30 13.84 11.81
C VAL A 78 -15.79 13.82 11.93
N VAL A 79 -15.27 12.97 12.82
CA VAL A 79 -13.82 12.76 13.00
C VAL A 79 -13.50 11.33 12.60
N GLN A 80 -12.68 11.17 11.57
CA GLN A 80 -12.31 9.86 11.07
C GLN A 80 -10.85 9.51 11.43
N GLU A 81 -10.67 8.28 11.88
CA GLU A 81 -9.36 7.73 12.19
C GLU A 81 -8.44 7.67 10.96
N PRO A 82 -7.11 7.78 11.17
CA PRO A 82 -6.14 7.55 10.09
C PRO A 82 -6.12 6.08 9.69
N SER A 83 -5.76 5.79 8.45
CA SER A 83 -5.30 4.45 8.09
C SER A 83 -3.95 4.16 8.74
N LEU A 84 -3.69 2.90 9.01
CA LEU A 84 -2.36 2.43 9.38
C LEU A 84 -1.56 2.09 8.10
N PRO A 85 -0.23 2.09 8.12
CA PRO A 85 0.58 1.71 6.97
C PRO A 85 0.20 0.32 6.41
N GLU A 86 -0.18 -0.61 7.29
CA GLU A 86 -0.65 -1.94 6.92
C GLU A 86 -2.02 -1.99 6.24
N ASP A 87 -2.76 -0.89 6.23
CA ASP A 87 -4.08 -0.81 5.55
C ASP A 87 -3.99 -0.26 4.14
N LEU A 88 -2.86 0.35 3.80
CA LEU A 88 -2.63 1.02 2.53
C LEU A 88 -1.96 0.08 1.53
N GLY A 89 -2.05 0.43 0.25
CA GLY A 89 -1.43 -0.27 -0.85
C GLY A 89 -2.18 -1.51 -1.34
N ASN A 90 -1.75 -2.00 -2.47
CA ASN A 90 -2.29 -3.21 -3.08
C ASN A 90 -1.60 -4.44 -2.50
N LYS A 91 -2.24 -5.59 -2.70
CA LYS A 91 -1.65 -6.89 -2.45
C LYS A 91 -1.18 -7.47 -3.78
N TRP A 92 0.07 -7.91 -3.81
CA TRP A 92 0.67 -8.60 -4.95
C TRP A 92 0.97 -10.04 -4.54
N PHE A 93 0.48 -11.00 -5.32
CA PHE A 93 0.72 -12.41 -5.11
C PHE A 93 1.80 -12.87 -6.09
N VAL A 94 2.91 -13.37 -5.55
CA VAL A 94 4.15 -13.54 -6.28
C VAL A 94 4.62 -14.99 -6.22
N LYS A 95 4.86 -15.60 -7.39
CA LYS A 95 5.44 -16.95 -7.55
C LYS A 95 6.64 -16.91 -8.49
N PRO A 96 7.65 -17.79 -8.33
CA PRO A 96 8.77 -17.84 -9.23
C PRO A 96 8.33 -18.10 -10.67
N GLY A 97 8.75 -17.24 -11.63
CA GLY A 97 8.47 -17.39 -13.05
C GLY A 97 7.00 -17.30 -13.46
N ALA A 98 6.13 -16.79 -12.59
CA ALA A 98 4.72 -16.59 -12.92
C ALA A 98 4.52 -15.42 -13.88
N THR A 99 3.47 -15.48 -14.71
CA THR A 99 3.21 -14.53 -15.80
C THR A 99 1.85 -13.82 -15.69
N GLY A 100 1.18 -13.95 -14.55
CA GLY A 100 -0.09 -13.29 -14.27
C GLY A 100 0.07 -11.81 -13.91
N LYS A 101 -0.99 -11.23 -13.36
CA LYS A 101 -1.07 -9.80 -12.96
C LYS A 101 -0.84 -9.58 -11.47
N GLY A 102 -0.68 -10.64 -10.68
CA GLY A 102 -0.45 -10.55 -9.24
C GLY A 102 -1.69 -10.27 -8.40
N SER A 103 -2.89 -10.40 -8.95
CA SER A 103 -4.15 -10.07 -8.26
C SER A 103 -4.61 -11.17 -7.28
N SER A 104 -4.17 -12.40 -7.48
CA SER A 104 -4.42 -13.56 -6.61
C SER A 104 -3.30 -14.59 -6.76
N TRP A 105 -3.35 -15.67 -5.97
CA TRP A 105 -2.39 -16.78 -6.10
C TRP A 105 -2.53 -17.54 -7.43
N GLU A 106 -3.73 -17.58 -8.01
CA GLU A 106 -4.00 -18.18 -9.34
C GLU A 106 -3.51 -17.29 -10.49
N ASP A 107 -3.53 -15.96 -10.28
CA ASP A 107 -3.06 -14.95 -11.24
C ASP A 107 -1.73 -14.33 -10.75
N ALA A 108 -0.86 -15.13 -10.15
CA ALA A 108 0.41 -14.67 -9.59
C ALA A 108 1.34 -14.09 -10.66
N ILE A 109 2.20 -13.16 -10.24
CA ILE A 109 3.20 -12.47 -11.07
C ILE A 109 4.62 -12.87 -10.63
N ASP A 110 5.61 -12.71 -11.50
CA ASP A 110 7.02 -12.84 -11.13
C ASP A 110 7.49 -11.66 -10.25
N LEU A 111 8.46 -11.92 -9.36
CA LEU A 111 8.96 -10.89 -8.44
C LEU A 111 9.56 -9.68 -9.17
N GLY A 112 10.32 -9.90 -10.23
CA GLY A 112 10.93 -8.81 -10.99
C GLY A 112 9.88 -7.88 -11.61
N ASP A 113 8.79 -8.42 -12.10
CA ASP A 113 7.69 -7.65 -12.68
C ASP A 113 6.80 -7.02 -11.60
N ALA A 114 6.58 -7.70 -10.47
CA ALA A 114 5.89 -7.12 -9.33
C ALA A 114 6.62 -5.89 -8.78
N LEU A 115 7.95 -5.93 -8.66
CA LEU A 115 8.77 -4.81 -8.20
C LEU A 115 8.76 -3.60 -9.15
N LYS A 116 8.51 -3.80 -10.44
CA LYS A 116 8.31 -2.70 -11.39
C LYS A 116 6.92 -2.08 -11.30
N ALA A 117 5.92 -2.90 -11.01
CA ALA A 117 4.52 -2.50 -11.03
C ALA A 117 4.03 -1.95 -9.69
N CYS A 118 4.66 -2.34 -8.56
CA CYS A 118 4.24 -1.95 -7.23
C CYS A 118 4.45 -0.45 -6.97
N ALA A 119 3.63 0.07 -6.08
CA ALA A 119 3.67 1.45 -5.61
C ALA A 119 3.98 1.51 -4.09
N ASN A 120 4.17 2.71 -3.57
CA ASN A 120 4.35 2.91 -2.13
C ASN A 120 3.17 2.33 -1.33
N SER A 121 3.48 1.70 -0.23
CA SER A 121 2.57 1.01 0.69
C SER A 121 2.05 -0.35 0.20
N ASP A 122 2.46 -0.82 -0.96
CA ASP A 122 2.08 -2.13 -1.46
C ASP A 122 2.72 -3.27 -0.65
N LYS A 123 2.06 -4.42 -0.68
CA LYS A 123 2.49 -5.65 0.00
C LYS A 123 2.67 -6.75 -1.04
N LEU A 124 3.85 -7.36 -1.03
CA LEU A 124 4.18 -8.49 -1.88
C LEU A 124 4.20 -9.76 -1.02
N TYR A 125 3.32 -10.69 -1.34
CA TYR A 125 3.25 -12.00 -0.71
C TYR A 125 3.96 -13.02 -1.61
N LEU A 126 5.06 -13.61 -1.13
CA LEU A 126 5.91 -14.48 -1.92
C LEU A 126 5.70 -15.95 -1.51
N ALA A 127 5.35 -16.79 -2.48
CA ALA A 127 5.33 -18.23 -2.33
C ALA A 127 6.73 -18.79 -2.09
N ALA A 128 6.81 -19.99 -1.54
CA ALA A 128 8.05 -20.73 -1.46
C ALA A 128 8.61 -21.02 -2.85
N GLY A 129 9.92 -21.02 -2.95
CA GLY A 129 10.64 -21.28 -4.20
C GLY A 129 11.85 -20.37 -4.35
N THR A 130 12.57 -20.54 -5.44
CA THR A 130 13.77 -19.75 -5.76
C THR A 130 13.44 -18.73 -6.84
N TYR A 131 13.68 -17.48 -6.53
CA TYR A 131 13.51 -16.33 -7.39
C TYR A 131 14.88 -15.90 -7.91
N THR A 132 15.04 -15.80 -9.22
CA THR A 132 16.27 -15.35 -9.87
C THR A 132 16.04 -13.99 -10.52
N PRO A 133 16.92 -12.99 -10.29
CA PRO A 133 16.73 -11.68 -10.88
C PRO A 133 16.90 -11.72 -12.40
N THR A 134 15.94 -11.13 -13.11
CA THR A 134 15.92 -11.02 -14.57
C THR A 134 16.11 -9.59 -15.06
N GLN A 135 16.08 -8.62 -14.16
CA GLN A 135 16.08 -7.20 -14.45
C GLN A 135 17.47 -6.61 -14.22
N TYR A 136 17.89 -5.75 -15.14
CA TYR A 136 19.17 -5.05 -15.02
C TYR A 136 19.03 -3.78 -14.16
N ALA A 137 19.89 -3.66 -13.15
CA ALA A 137 20.03 -2.42 -12.39
C ALA A 137 21.16 -1.56 -13.03
N GLY A 138 20.85 -0.95 -14.16
CA GLY A 138 21.81 -0.21 -14.96
C GLY A 138 22.72 -1.12 -15.79
N GLY A 139 23.14 -0.62 -16.95
CA GLY A 139 23.95 -1.38 -17.89
C GLY A 139 23.22 -2.60 -18.48
N SER A 140 23.96 -3.42 -19.22
CA SER A 140 23.42 -4.61 -19.93
C SER A 140 24.21 -5.90 -19.61
N SER A 141 25.09 -5.87 -18.64
CA SER A 141 25.86 -7.04 -18.22
C SER A 141 24.98 -7.97 -17.37
N GLU A 142 25.07 -9.27 -17.60
CA GLU A 142 24.41 -10.31 -16.79
C GLU A 142 24.70 -10.14 -15.29
N ALA A 143 25.90 -9.69 -14.96
CA ALA A 143 26.33 -9.38 -13.60
C ALA A 143 25.48 -8.29 -12.89
N ASN A 144 24.81 -7.43 -13.65
CA ASN A 144 23.97 -6.36 -13.14
C ASN A 144 22.48 -6.76 -12.96
N LYS A 145 22.14 -8.02 -13.19
CA LYS A 145 20.79 -8.50 -12.86
C LYS A 145 20.59 -8.51 -11.36
N THR A 146 19.50 -7.87 -10.91
CA THR A 146 19.18 -7.71 -9.49
C THR A 146 17.70 -7.53 -9.28
N PHE A 147 17.21 -7.82 -8.09
CA PHE A 147 15.92 -7.32 -7.64
C PHE A 147 16.11 -5.90 -7.11
N TYR A 148 15.40 -4.95 -7.68
CA TYR A 148 15.53 -3.54 -7.31
C TYR A 148 14.25 -3.03 -6.66
N LEU A 149 14.40 -2.50 -5.45
CA LEU A 149 13.33 -1.84 -4.69
C LEU A 149 13.62 -0.34 -4.60
N SER A 150 12.66 0.45 -5.05
CA SER A 150 12.68 1.91 -4.95
C SER A 150 11.39 2.49 -4.35
N GLN A 151 10.56 1.66 -3.75
CA GLN A 151 9.28 2.03 -3.16
C GLN A 151 9.20 1.59 -1.69
N ASN A 152 8.34 2.28 -0.92
CA ASN A 152 7.97 1.84 0.43
C ASN A 152 7.05 0.62 0.32
N VAL A 153 7.60 -0.57 0.42
CA VAL A 153 6.85 -1.82 0.28
C VAL A 153 7.10 -2.77 1.43
N LYS A 154 6.14 -3.66 1.66
CA LYS A 154 6.29 -4.78 2.57
C LYS A 154 6.39 -6.07 1.77
N ILE A 155 7.47 -6.83 1.97
CA ILE A 155 7.70 -8.12 1.34
C ILE A 155 7.62 -9.22 2.40
N ILE A 156 6.75 -10.19 2.18
CA ILE A 156 6.48 -11.29 3.11
C ILE A 156 6.65 -12.61 2.36
N GLY A 157 7.74 -13.30 2.62
CA GLY A 157 7.98 -14.66 2.15
C GLY A 157 7.47 -15.72 3.14
N GLY A 158 7.55 -16.98 2.75
CA GLY A 158 7.18 -18.11 3.60
C GLY A 158 5.78 -18.67 3.37
N TYR A 159 5.08 -18.24 2.31
CA TYR A 159 3.86 -18.91 1.88
C TYR A 159 4.18 -20.26 1.22
N PRO A 160 3.26 -21.26 1.25
CA PRO A 160 3.46 -22.51 0.53
C PRO A 160 3.82 -22.31 -0.96
N GLU A 161 4.36 -23.33 -1.63
CA GLU A 161 4.66 -23.27 -3.07
C GLU A 161 3.39 -23.04 -3.91
N ASN A 162 2.27 -23.66 -3.50
CA ASN A 162 0.96 -23.48 -4.10
C ASN A 162 -0.03 -22.96 -3.06
N PRO A 163 0.04 -21.66 -2.73
CA PRO A 163 -0.77 -21.12 -1.66
C PRO A 163 -2.23 -20.97 -2.06
N THR A 164 -3.09 -21.00 -1.06
CA THR A 164 -4.51 -20.62 -1.11
C THR A 164 -4.74 -19.29 -0.38
N ALA A 165 -5.97 -18.78 -0.45
CA ALA A 165 -6.33 -17.53 0.24
C ALA A 165 -6.24 -17.61 1.76
N ASP A 166 -6.36 -18.83 2.33
CA ASP A 166 -6.38 -19.05 3.78
C ASP A 166 -4.97 -19.36 4.35
N ASP A 167 -3.96 -19.50 3.49
CA ASP A 167 -2.61 -19.80 3.95
C ASP A 167 -1.95 -18.60 4.62
N VAL A 168 -1.20 -18.90 5.66
CA VAL A 168 -0.38 -17.94 6.39
C VAL A 168 1.11 -18.25 6.20
N PRO A 169 1.99 -17.24 6.20
CA PRO A 169 3.40 -17.46 5.99
C PRO A 169 4.05 -18.24 7.14
N ASN A 170 4.81 -19.26 6.78
CA ASN A 170 5.65 -20.01 7.71
C ASN A 170 7.05 -20.22 7.10
N PRO A 171 7.97 -19.27 7.26
CA PRO A 171 9.29 -19.32 6.62
C PRO A 171 10.19 -20.40 7.18
N SER A 172 9.84 -21.03 8.31
CA SER A 172 10.58 -22.18 8.82
C SER A 172 10.40 -23.42 7.94
N VAL A 173 9.22 -23.56 7.34
CA VAL A 173 8.83 -24.68 6.47
C VAL A 173 8.95 -24.29 5.01
N ASN A 174 8.36 -23.17 4.64
CA ASN A 174 8.24 -22.69 3.28
C ASN A 174 9.38 -21.71 2.96
N LYS A 175 10.41 -22.18 2.27
CA LYS A 175 11.59 -21.36 1.99
C LYS A 175 11.36 -20.48 0.75
N THR A 176 11.43 -19.17 0.93
CA THR A 176 11.44 -18.17 -0.13
C THR A 176 12.87 -17.68 -0.29
N VAL A 177 13.48 -17.93 -1.44
CA VAL A 177 14.91 -17.66 -1.67
C VAL A 177 15.07 -16.72 -2.85
N LEU A 178 15.69 -15.57 -2.63
CA LEU A 178 16.18 -14.70 -3.70
C LEU A 178 17.62 -15.10 -3.99
N SER A 179 17.88 -15.65 -5.18
CA SER A 179 19.17 -16.24 -5.51
C SER A 179 19.78 -15.58 -6.74
N GLY A 180 21.02 -15.16 -6.64
CA GLY A 180 21.89 -14.97 -7.79
C GLY A 180 22.40 -16.30 -8.33
N ASP A 181 23.23 -16.25 -9.37
CA ASP A 181 23.82 -17.45 -9.98
C ASP A 181 25.06 -17.99 -9.22
N GLY A 182 25.51 -17.27 -8.19
CA GLY A 182 26.69 -17.63 -7.40
C GLY A 182 28.03 -17.44 -8.12
N SER A 183 28.01 -16.95 -9.34
CA SER A 183 29.22 -16.82 -10.19
C SER A 183 29.38 -15.42 -10.80
N SER A 184 28.30 -14.80 -11.23
CA SER A 184 28.34 -13.51 -11.93
C SER A 184 27.43 -12.42 -11.34
N THR A 185 26.35 -12.77 -10.67
CA THR A 185 25.42 -11.81 -10.07
C THR A 185 26.10 -11.00 -8.98
N LEU A 186 26.35 -9.71 -9.20
CA LEU A 186 27.02 -8.85 -8.22
C LEU A 186 26.15 -8.56 -6.99
N HIS A 187 24.90 -8.18 -7.22
CA HIS A 187 23.95 -7.82 -6.17
C HIS A 187 22.61 -8.51 -6.44
N VAL A 188 22.19 -9.39 -5.56
CA VAL A 188 20.91 -10.09 -5.68
C VAL A 188 19.73 -9.16 -5.42
N LEU A 189 19.90 -8.28 -4.45
CA LEU A 189 18.87 -7.31 -4.04
C LEU A 189 19.52 -5.94 -3.81
N ILE A 190 18.95 -4.91 -4.42
CA ILE A 190 19.31 -3.52 -4.19
C ILE A 190 18.07 -2.79 -3.67
N ILE A 191 18.23 -2.07 -2.56
CA ILE A 191 17.24 -1.17 -2.01
C ILE A 191 17.81 0.23 -2.14
N GLY A 192 17.18 1.08 -2.95
CA GLY A 192 17.65 2.42 -3.24
C GLY A 192 16.53 3.43 -3.20
N ALA A 193 16.70 4.48 -2.40
CA ALA A 193 15.82 5.64 -2.38
C ALA A 193 16.34 6.70 -3.36
N PRO A 194 15.47 7.48 -4.04
CA PRO A 194 15.89 8.74 -4.64
C PRO A 194 16.47 9.67 -3.58
N LYS A 195 17.39 10.52 -4.01
CA LYS A 195 17.98 11.55 -3.15
C LYS A 195 16.87 12.38 -2.48
N ASP A 196 17.04 12.64 -1.20
CA ASP A 196 16.12 13.44 -0.38
C ASP A 196 14.78 12.74 -0.04
N ASP A 197 14.63 11.43 -0.31
CA ASP A 197 13.44 10.67 0.05
C ASP A 197 13.73 9.65 1.16
N THR A 198 12.76 9.41 2.03
CA THR A 198 12.88 8.41 3.09
C THR A 198 12.01 7.20 2.75
N TYR A 199 12.66 6.05 2.62
CA TYR A 199 11.99 4.80 2.34
C TYR A 199 11.96 3.89 3.56
N ILE A 200 10.82 3.24 3.76
CA ILE A 200 10.68 2.15 4.70
C ILE A 200 10.38 0.89 3.90
N VAL A 201 11.30 -0.05 3.91
CA VAL A 201 11.11 -1.37 3.32
C VAL A 201 11.10 -2.38 4.46
N ASP A 202 9.99 -3.10 4.60
CA ASP A 202 9.83 -4.18 5.57
C ASP A 202 9.93 -5.53 4.83
N ILE A 203 10.97 -6.29 5.11
CA ILE A 203 11.23 -7.58 4.46
C ILE A 203 11.28 -8.67 5.51
N SER A 204 10.45 -9.68 5.36
CA SER A 204 10.39 -10.82 6.28
C SER A 204 10.23 -12.15 5.55
N GLY A 205 10.71 -13.23 6.17
CA GLY A 205 10.49 -14.59 5.70
C GLY A 205 11.22 -14.96 4.41
N ILE A 206 12.29 -14.24 4.02
CA ILE A 206 13.08 -14.54 2.82
C ILE A 206 14.53 -14.84 3.17
N THR A 207 15.21 -15.54 2.26
CA THR A 207 16.64 -15.77 2.25
C THR A 207 17.23 -15.11 1.00
N VAL A 208 18.34 -14.39 1.14
CA VAL A 208 19.07 -13.80 0.00
C VAL A 208 20.43 -14.51 -0.09
N THR A 209 20.76 -15.04 -1.27
CA THR A 209 21.99 -15.84 -1.47
C THR A 209 22.50 -15.74 -2.92
N GLY A 210 23.69 -16.25 -3.19
CA GLY A 210 24.23 -16.39 -4.54
C GLY A 210 24.70 -15.08 -5.19
N GLY A 211 24.88 -14.02 -4.41
CA GLY A 211 25.63 -12.84 -4.88
C GLY A 211 27.13 -13.15 -4.92
N CYS A 212 27.79 -12.69 -5.97
CA CYS A 212 29.22 -12.93 -6.16
C CYS A 212 29.91 -11.65 -6.64
N ASN A 213 30.64 -11.00 -5.78
CA ASN A 213 31.44 -9.85 -6.17
C ASN A 213 32.89 -10.28 -6.48
N THR A 214 33.16 -10.52 -7.76
CA THR A 214 34.52 -10.84 -8.25
C THR A 214 35.21 -9.65 -8.91
N ALA A 215 34.63 -8.44 -8.79
CA ALA A 215 35.17 -7.26 -9.44
C ALA A 215 36.55 -6.89 -8.85
N THR A 216 37.54 -6.76 -9.70
CA THR A 216 38.91 -6.34 -9.35
C THR A 216 39.07 -4.82 -9.38
N SER A 217 38.05 -4.09 -9.80
CA SER A 217 38.03 -2.62 -9.83
C SER A 217 36.66 -2.10 -9.47
N ALA A 218 36.61 -0.95 -8.82
CA ALA A 218 35.35 -0.27 -8.56
C ALA A 218 34.72 0.17 -9.89
N GLY A 219 33.54 -0.32 -10.18
CA GLY A 219 32.64 0.18 -11.22
C GLY A 219 31.50 0.99 -10.62
N SER A 220 30.87 1.83 -11.42
CA SER A 220 29.63 2.50 -11.02
C SER A 220 28.58 2.35 -12.09
N ASN A 221 27.35 2.08 -11.68
CA ASN A 221 26.19 2.11 -12.55
C ASN A 221 25.21 3.15 -12.06
N LYS A 222 24.38 3.65 -12.98
CA LYS A 222 23.26 4.52 -12.61
C LYS A 222 21.96 3.72 -12.55
N LEU A 223 21.21 3.94 -11.48
CA LEU A 223 19.88 3.42 -11.30
C LEU A 223 18.98 4.58 -10.84
N ASN A 224 17.92 4.85 -11.58
CA ASN A 224 17.06 6.01 -11.33
C ASN A 224 17.79 7.36 -11.18
N GLY A 225 18.90 7.53 -11.90
CA GLY A 225 19.69 8.75 -11.86
C GLY A 225 20.79 8.79 -10.78
N GLU A 226 20.76 7.89 -9.81
CA GLU A 226 21.76 7.78 -8.75
C GLU A 226 22.86 6.77 -9.10
N PHE A 227 24.07 7.07 -8.68
CA PHE A 227 25.21 6.16 -8.84
C PHE A 227 25.24 5.16 -7.69
N PHE A 228 25.42 3.90 -8.00
CA PHE A 228 25.83 2.89 -7.04
C PHE A 228 27.11 2.20 -7.52
N TYR A 229 27.95 1.83 -6.57
CA TYR A 229 29.21 1.20 -6.86
C TYR A 229 29.04 -0.32 -6.96
N THR A 230 29.57 -0.87 -8.04
CA THR A 230 29.68 -2.30 -8.26
C THR A 230 31.12 -2.72 -7.98
N GLY A 231 31.42 -3.13 -6.77
CA GLY A 231 32.74 -3.63 -6.42
C GLY A 231 33.34 -3.00 -5.18
N TYR A 232 33.99 -3.75 -4.47
CA TYR A 232 34.63 -3.92 -3.16
C TYR A 232 33.69 -4.71 -2.20
N ALA A 233 34.10 -5.96 -1.98
CA ALA A 233 33.78 -6.70 -0.77
C ALA A 233 34.75 -6.29 0.33
#